data_44c98a0b4b1376f6da8006d6bbe36b83
#
_entry.id   44c98a0b4b1376f6da8006d6bbe36b83
#
_cell.length_a   1.000
_cell.length_b   1.000
_cell.length_c   1.000
_cell.angle_alpha   90.00
_cell.angle_beta   90.00
_cell.angle_gamma   90.00
#
_symmetry.space_group_name_H-M   'P 1'
#
loop_
_entity.id
_entity.type
_entity.pdbx_description
1 polymer ?
#
loop_
_entity_poly.entity_id
_entity_poly.type
_entity_poly.pdbx_seq_one_letter_code
_entity_poly.pdbx_strand_id
1 'polypeptide(L)'
;IVTTSMSLTNFKLIEESTHSGQIYNLESSDGTSYRLNTSPGSKISNGEVIADLTDERFRTKTGGLVKYAPGLSVKKARSSKNGFEVSQGGTLLWIPQETHEINKDISLLMIEDMKWIEAGTEVVKDIFSQTSGIVTVTQKNDILREITVRNGTFHECDDEEILNRFTEEGNLVNPGEKILDGIDNKEILFV
;
A
#
# COMPACT_ATOMS: atom_id res chain seq x y z
N ILE A 1 16.75 41.54 20.34
CA ILE A 1 16.57 40.14 20.82
C ILE A 1 17.05 39.25 19.70
N VAL A 2 18.09 38.51 19.97
CA VAL A 2 18.60 37.54 19.01
C VAL A 2 17.95 36.18 19.33
N THR A 3 17.32 35.62 18.35
CA THR A 3 16.73 34.30 18.46
C THR A 3 17.55 33.31 17.66
N THR A 4 17.65 32.10 18.13
CA THR A 4 18.23 31.02 17.38
C THR A 4 17.29 30.70 16.22
N SER A 5 17.81 30.67 14.99
CA SER A 5 17.03 30.31 13.81
C SER A 5 17.61 29.05 13.19
N MET A 6 16.75 28.19 12.68
CA MET A 6 17.12 27.08 11.81
C MET A 6 16.98 27.55 10.37
N SER A 7 18.05 27.46 9.59
CA SER A 7 18.03 27.79 8.16
C SER A 7 17.95 26.51 7.34
N LEU A 8 16.94 26.42 6.48
CA LEU A 8 16.83 25.38 5.46
C LEU A 8 17.51 25.92 4.19
N THR A 9 18.80 25.69 4.08
CA THR A 9 19.57 26.00 2.88
C THR A 9 19.45 24.86 1.87
N ASN A 10 19.44 25.19 0.58
CA ASN A 10 19.31 24.24 -0.53
C ASN A 10 17.89 23.67 -0.75
N PHE A 11 16.87 24.30 -0.22
CA PHE A 11 15.48 24.00 -0.53
C PHE A 11 14.86 25.11 -1.36
N LYS A 12 14.03 24.70 -2.33
CA LYS A 12 13.16 25.58 -3.10
C LYS A 12 11.77 25.49 -2.52
N LEU A 13 11.19 26.63 -2.17
CA LEU A 13 9.79 26.72 -1.76
C LEU A 13 8.91 26.68 -3.00
N ILE A 14 7.94 25.78 -3.02
CA ILE A 14 6.92 25.68 -4.06
C ILE A 14 5.57 25.92 -3.39
N GLU A 15 4.85 26.91 -3.87
CA GLU A 15 3.49 27.21 -3.43
C GLU A 15 2.48 26.59 -4.38
N GLU A 16 1.56 25.83 -3.85
CA GLU A 16 0.45 25.25 -4.58
C GLU A 16 -0.87 25.77 -4.03
N SER A 17 -1.71 26.31 -4.90
CA SER A 17 -3.06 26.74 -4.54
C SER A 17 -4.03 25.58 -4.75
N THR A 18 -4.70 25.18 -3.69
CA THR A 18 -5.76 24.16 -3.73
C THR A 18 -7.11 24.75 -3.36
N HIS A 19 -8.19 24.04 -3.63
CA HIS A 19 -9.54 24.45 -3.23
C HIS A 19 -9.70 24.61 -1.69
N SER A 20 -8.81 23.99 -0.91
CA SER A 20 -8.81 24.03 0.55
C SER A 20 -7.80 25.02 1.15
N GLY A 21 -7.02 25.74 0.32
CA GLY A 21 -6.03 26.70 0.76
C GLY A 21 -4.68 26.58 0.06
N GLN A 22 -3.70 27.36 0.52
CA GLN A 22 -2.33 27.29 0.03
C GLN A 22 -1.56 26.16 0.73
N ILE A 23 -0.88 25.33 -0.06
CA ILE A 23 0.03 24.30 0.41
C ILE A 23 1.45 24.74 0.08
N TYR A 24 2.35 24.62 1.05
CA TYR A 24 3.76 24.94 0.87
C TYR A 24 4.57 23.66 0.85
N ASN A 25 5.29 23.45 -0.24
CA ASN A 25 6.20 22.33 -0.42
C ASN A 25 7.65 22.83 -0.47
N LEU A 26 8.55 22.08 0.12
CA LEU A 26 9.99 22.33 0.04
C LEU A 26 10.62 21.22 -0.82
N GLU A 27 11.32 21.59 -1.85
CA GLU A 27 12.05 20.66 -2.70
C GLU A 27 13.55 20.86 -2.53
N SER A 28 14.27 19.79 -2.20
CA SER A 28 15.72 19.77 -2.11
C SER A 28 16.36 19.54 -3.48
N SER A 29 17.62 19.94 -3.61
CA SER A 29 18.42 19.72 -4.84
C SER A 29 18.61 18.25 -5.22
N ASP A 30 18.42 17.32 -4.29
CA ASP A 30 18.47 15.88 -4.51
C ASP A 30 17.12 15.26 -4.94
N GLY A 31 16.08 16.12 -5.10
CA GLY A 31 14.73 15.71 -5.48
C GLY A 31 13.86 15.24 -4.30
N THR A 32 14.33 15.39 -3.07
CA THR A 32 13.52 15.09 -1.89
C THR A 32 12.52 16.23 -1.63
N SER A 33 11.25 15.90 -1.47
CA SER A 33 10.17 16.86 -1.25
C SER A 33 9.58 16.72 0.14
N TYR A 34 9.24 17.87 0.75
CA TYR A 34 8.59 17.94 2.04
C TYR A 34 7.37 18.86 1.95
N ARG A 35 6.30 18.48 2.62
CA ARG A 35 5.11 19.34 2.81
C ARG A 35 5.23 20.06 4.13
N LEU A 36 5.09 21.38 4.13
CA LEU A 36 5.04 22.15 5.37
C LEU A 36 3.67 21.99 6.04
N ASN A 37 3.70 21.69 7.34
CA ASN A 37 2.51 21.62 8.20
C ASN A 37 2.19 22.93 8.88
N THR A 38 3.01 23.95 8.67
CA THR A 38 2.92 25.26 9.32
C THR A 38 2.89 26.37 8.27
N SER A 39 2.25 27.46 8.60
CA SER A 39 2.22 28.68 7.79
C SER A 39 3.06 29.78 8.42
N PRO A 40 3.49 30.81 7.66
CA PRO A 40 4.22 31.93 8.20
C PRO A 40 3.48 32.60 9.37
N GLY A 41 4.18 32.83 10.47
CA GLY A 41 3.62 33.41 11.69
C GLY A 41 2.92 32.45 12.65
N SER A 42 2.82 31.19 12.33
CA SER A 42 2.25 30.15 13.22
C SER A 42 3.12 29.97 14.46
N LYS A 43 2.48 29.74 15.60
CA LYS A 43 3.16 29.30 16.81
C LYS A 43 3.26 27.77 16.77
N ILE A 44 4.43 27.26 17.05
CA ILE A 44 4.73 25.82 17.12
C ILE A 44 5.06 25.41 18.55
N SER A 45 4.71 24.20 18.91
CA SER A 45 5.00 23.60 20.21
C SER A 45 6.34 22.87 20.21
N ASN A 46 6.88 22.59 21.40
CA ASN A 46 8.13 21.84 21.50
C ASN A 46 7.96 20.42 20.91
N GLY A 47 8.85 20.04 19.98
CA GLY A 47 8.81 18.74 19.32
C GLY A 47 7.74 18.59 18.25
N GLU A 48 7.08 19.67 17.86
CA GLU A 48 6.11 19.65 16.77
C GLU A 48 6.79 19.41 15.42
N VAL A 49 6.17 18.56 14.59
CA VAL A 49 6.67 18.27 13.24
C VAL A 49 6.22 19.39 12.32
N ILE A 50 7.16 20.16 11.81
CA ILE A 50 6.90 21.32 10.95
C ILE A 50 6.84 20.98 9.46
N ALA A 51 7.38 19.82 9.06
CA ALA A 51 7.34 19.35 7.67
C ALA A 51 7.32 17.82 7.62
N ASP A 52 6.52 17.28 6.72
CA ASP A 52 6.45 15.85 6.45
C ASP A 52 7.12 15.55 5.10
N LEU A 53 7.87 14.46 5.06
CA LEU A 53 8.47 13.94 3.83
C LEU A 53 7.38 13.46 2.88
N THR A 54 7.37 14.02 1.65
CA THR A 54 6.45 13.63 0.57
C THR A 54 7.25 13.05 -0.60
N ASP A 55 7.83 11.88 -0.39
CA ASP A 55 8.60 11.21 -1.44
C ASP A 55 7.69 10.24 -2.20
N GLU A 56 7.37 10.57 -3.44
CA GLU A 56 6.51 9.74 -4.29
C GLU A 56 7.15 8.41 -4.71
N ARG A 57 8.48 8.28 -4.59
CA ARG A 57 9.20 7.03 -4.89
C ARG A 57 8.73 5.87 -4.01
N PHE A 58 8.22 6.19 -2.80
CA PHE A 58 7.71 5.20 -1.85
C PHE A 58 6.18 5.20 -1.74
N ARG A 59 5.49 5.90 -2.64
CA ARG A 59 4.04 5.90 -2.70
C ARG A 59 3.56 4.74 -3.56
N THR A 60 2.70 3.90 -3.01
CA THR A 60 2.06 2.82 -3.77
C THR A 60 1.00 3.39 -4.70
N LYS A 61 0.86 2.80 -5.89
CA LYS A 61 -0.15 3.22 -6.88
C LYS A 61 -1.55 2.70 -6.54
N THR A 62 -1.62 1.55 -5.88
CA THR A 62 -2.88 0.91 -5.45
C THR A 62 -2.79 0.60 -3.96
N GLY A 63 -3.91 0.33 -3.34
CA GLY A 63 -3.94 -0.31 -2.02
C GLY A 63 -3.25 -1.66 -2.04
N GLY A 64 -3.19 -2.33 -0.91
CA GLY A 64 -2.58 -3.65 -0.85
C GLY A 64 -2.21 -4.08 0.56
N LEU A 65 -1.54 -5.20 0.62
CA LEU A 65 -1.06 -5.80 1.85
C LEU A 65 0.45 -5.62 1.97
N VAL A 66 0.90 -5.25 3.16
CA VAL A 66 2.34 -5.14 3.46
C VAL A 66 2.79 -6.36 4.27
N LYS A 67 3.84 -7.01 3.80
CA LYS A 67 4.51 -8.10 4.51
C LYS A 67 5.98 -7.78 4.71
N TYR A 68 6.52 -8.20 5.85
CA TYR A 68 7.94 -8.10 6.16
C TYR A 68 8.61 -9.43 5.88
N ALA A 69 9.60 -9.43 4.99
CA ALA A 69 10.41 -10.62 4.76
C ALA A 69 11.26 -10.94 6.01
N PRO A 70 11.69 -12.19 6.18
CA PRO A 70 12.59 -12.57 7.26
C PRO A 70 13.82 -11.66 7.32
N GLY A 71 14.20 -11.22 8.51
CA GLY A 71 15.32 -10.31 8.74
C GLY A 71 14.97 -8.84 8.88
N LEU A 72 13.83 -8.39 8.36
CA LEU A 72 13.34 -7.03 8.61
C LEU A 72 12.73 -6.93 10.02
N SER A 73 13.20 -6.00 10.82
CA SER A 73 12.65 -5.73 12.15
C SER A 73 12.26 -4.27 12.29
N VAL A 74 11.01 -4.06 12.71
CA VAL A 74 10.40 -2.74 12.83
C VAL A 74 9.84 -2.57 14.24
N LYS A 75 10.07 -1.40 14.84
CA LYS A 75 9.56 -1.03 16.16
C LYS A 75 8.65 0.20 16.03
N LYS A 76 7.69 0.32 16.92
CA LYS A 76 6.88 1.53 17.00
C LYS A 76 7.75 2.70 17.42
N ALA A 77 7.71 3.79 16.66
CA ALA A 77 8.47 4.99 16.99
C ALA A 77 7.95 5.62 18.29
N ARG A 78 8.87 6.03 19.17
CA ARG A 78 8.53 6.69 20.43
C ARG A 78 8.07 8.13 20.22
N SER A 79 8.54 8.76 19.16
CA SER A 79 8.32 10.18 18.84
C SER A 79 7.05 10.45 18.02
N SER A 80 6.40 9.43 17.47
CA SER A 80 5.23 9.57 16.60
C SER A 80 4.13 8.60 17.00
N LYS A 81 2.87 9.09 17.05
CA LYS A 81 1.72 8.24 17.39
C LYS A 81 1.52 7.09 16.40
N ASN A 82 1.87 7.29 15.13
CA ASN A 82 1.64 6.34 14.03
C ASN A 82 2.93 5.97 13.26
N GLY A 83 4.10 6.36 13.75
CA GLY A 83 5.38 6.10 13.10
C GLY A 83 6.00 4.78 13.52
N PHE A 84 6.84 4.26 12.64
CA PHE A 84 7.64 3.06 12.86
C PHE A 84 9.11 3.36 12.58
N GLU A 85 10.00 2.74 13.34
CA GLU A 85 11.45 2.80 13.16
C GLU A 85 11.96 1.44 12.76
N VAL A 86 12.77 1.39 11.71
CA VAL A 86 13.43 0.17 11.27
C VAL A 86 14.62 -0.08 12.19
N SER A 87 14.56 -1.14 12.99
CA SER A 87 15.65 -1.55 13.88
C SER A 87 16.66 -2.47 13.21
N GLN A 88 16.24 -3.21 12.21
CA GLN A 88 17.08 -4.03 11.35
C GLN A 88 16.56 -3.93 9.92
N GLY A 89 17.41 -3.55 8.99
CA GLY A 89 17.08 -3.43 7.57
C GLY A 89 16.80 -4.80 6.93
N GLY A 90 15.97 -4.80 5.91
CA GLY A 90 15.56 -5.99 5.18
C GLY A 90 14.60 -5.64 4.05
N THR A 91 13.87 -6.62 3.56
CA THR A 91 12.91 -6.45 2.48
C THR A 91 11.49 -6.26 3.01
N LEU A 92 10.82 -5.24 2.51
CA LEU A 92 9.40 -5.03 2.68
C LEU A 92 8.71 -5.39 1.35
N LEU A 93 7.73 -6.25 1.42
CA LEU A 93 6.90 -6.63 0.27
C LEU A 93 5.60 -5.85 0.32
N TRP A 94 5.29 -5.19 -0.77
CA TRP A 94 3.99 -4.62 -1.03
C TRP A 94 3.28 -5.49 -2.06
N ILE A 95 2.15 -6.07 -1.65
CA ILE A 95 1.33 -6.95 -2.46
C ILE A 95 0.12 -6.14 -2.89
N PRO A 96 0.03 -5.73 -4.16
CA PRO A 96 -1.06 -4.88 -4.62
C PRO A 96 -2.39 -5.61 -4.55
N GLN A 97 -3.39 -4.92 -4.01
CA GLN A 97 -4.78 -5.36 -3.99
C GLN A 97 -5.66 -4.17 -4.31
N GLU A 98 -6.60 -4.35 -5.19
CA GLU A 98 -7.65 -3.38 -5.42
C GLU A 98 -8.82 -3.70 -4.50
N THR A 99 -9.29 -2.71 -3.75
CA THR A 99 -10.39 -2.90 -2.80
C THR A 99 -11.46 -1.83 -3.03
N HIS A 100 -12.69 -2.28 -3.18
CA HIS A 100 -13.88 -1.44 -3.28
C HIS A 100 -14.74 -1.64 -2.03
N GLU A 101 -14.92 -0.58 -1.25
CA GLU A 101 -15.92 -0.54 -0.18
C GLU A 101 -17.27 -0.21 -0.79
N ILE A 102 -18.25 -1.10 -0.66
CA ILE A 102 -19.51 -1.02 -1.35
C ILE A 102 -20.66 -1.16 -0.35
N ASN A 103 -21.59 -0.20 -0.40
CA ASN A 103 -22.83 -0.23 0.34
C ASN A 103 -24.02 -0.33 -0.64
N LYS A 104 -24.11 -1.47 -1.30
CA LYS A 104 -25.15 -1.77 -2.29
C LYS A 104 -25.75 -3.14 -2.03
N ASP A 105 -26.93 -3.36 -2.57
CA ASP A 105 -27.62 -4.65 -2.55
C ASP A 105 -26.78 -5.70 -3.31
N ILE A 106 -26.72 -6.91 -2.77
CA ILE A 106 -25.98 -8.04 -3.37
C ILE A 106 -26.51 -8.40 -4.77
N SER A 107 -27.78 -8.13 -5.05
CA SER A 107 -28.36 -8.36 -6.38
C SER A 107 -27.71 -7.56 -7.52
N LEU A 108 -26.92 -6.54 -7.17
CA LEU A 108 -26.16 -5.73 -8.12
C LEU A 108 -24.76 -6.25 -8.37
N LEU A 109 -24.37 -7.36 -7.73
CA LEU A 109 -23.09 -8.03 -7.96
C LEU A 109 -23.09 -8.66 -9.36
N MET A 110 -22.04 -8.37 -10.14
CA MET A 110 -21.92 -8.82 -11.53
C MET A 110 -20.89 -9.95 -11.70
N ILE A 111 -20.27 -10.37 -10.61
CA ILE A 111 -19.18 -11.35 -10.57
C ILE A 111 -19.47 -12.43 -9.53
N GLU A 112 -18.74 -13.54 -9.64
CA GLU A 112 -18.75 -14.63 -8.65
C GLU A 112 -17.53 -14.52 -7.72
N ASP A 113 -17.72 -14.88 -6.45
CA ASP A 113 -16.64 -14.99 -5.48
C ASP A 113 -15.60 -16.03 -5.90
N MET A 114 -14.32 -15.79 -5.59
CA MET A 114 -13.18 -16.65 -5.93
C MET A 114 -12.99 -16.91 -7.43
N LYS A 115 -13.50 -16.05 -8.30
CA LYS A 115 -13.27 -16.12 -9.76
C LYS A 115 -12.21 -15.12 -10.21
N TRP A 116 -11.51 -15.53 -11.26
CA TRP A 116 -10.60 -14.64 -11.99
C TRP A 116 -11.40 -13.67 -12.85
N ILE A 117 -11.00 -12.40 -12.81
CA ILE A 117 -11.55 -11.34 -13.66
C ILE A 117 -10.43 -10.56 -14.35
N GLU A 118 -10.75 -10.01 -15.51
CA GLU A 118 -9.87 -9.10 -16.24
C GLU A 118 -10.09 -7.64 -15.79
N ALA A 119 -9.04 -6.82 -15.95
CA ALA A 119 -9.17 -5.38 -15.76
C ALA A 119 -10.28 -4.81 -16.67
N GLY A 120 -11.11 -3.93 -16.12
CA GLY A 120 -12.29 -3.38 -16.81
C GLY A 120 -13.56 -4.23 -16.65
N THR A 121 -13.51 -5.34 -15.92
CA THR A 121 -14.72 -6.11 -15.60
C THR A 121 -15.61 -5.31 -14.65
N GLU A 122 -16.91 -5.27 -14.94
CA GLU A 122 -17.90 -4.68 -14.04
C GLU A 122 -18.11 -5.61 -12.84
N VAL A 123 -17.65 -5.17 -11.67
CA VAL A 123 -17.72 -5.96 -10.43
C VAL A 123 -19.04 -5.79 -9.70
N VAL A 124 -19.56 -4.59 -9.70
CA VAL A 124 -20.91 -4.22 -9.25
C VAL A 124 -21.44 -3.22 -10.25
N LYS A 125 -22.72 -3.11 -10.40
CA LYS A 125 -23.35 -2.15 -11.32
C LYS A 125 -22.71 -0.76 -11.24
N ASP A 126 -22.17 -0.31 -12.37
CA ASP A 126 -21.46 0.97 -12.56
C ASP A 126 -20.08 1.07 -11.84
N ILE A 127 -19.52 -0.05 -11.36
CA ILE A 127 -18.19 -0.11 -10.73
C ILE A 127 -17.35 -1.16 -11.45
N PHE A 128 -16.18 -0.74 -11.95
CA PHE A 128 -15.30 -1.55 -12.77
C PHE A 128 -13.97 -1.78 -12.06
N SER A 129 -13.41 -3.00 -12.19
CA SER A 129 -12.06 -3.31 -11.72
C SER A 129 -11.02 -2.57 -12.55
N GLN A 130 -9.96 -2.10 -11.89
CA GLN A 130 -8.80 -1.48 -12.56
C GLN A 130 -7.72 -2.50 -12.85
N THR A 131 -7.73 -3.63 -12.12
CA THR A 131 -6.73 -4.69 -12.23
C THR A 131 -7.37 -6.03 -12.53
N SER A 132 -6.61 -6.93 -13.16
CA SER A 132 -6.98 -8.35 -13.31
C SER A 132 -6.58 -9.12 -12.06
N GLY A 133 -7.36 -10.11 -11.67
CA GLY A 133 -7.02 -10.93 -10.51
C GLY A 133 -8.17 -11.79 -10.00
N ILE A 134 -7.92 -12.48 -8.89
CA ILE A 134 -8.93 -13.24 -8.16
C ILE A 134 -9.76 -12.28 -7.30
N VAL A 135 -11.07 -12.43 -7.41
CA VAL A 135 -12.03 -11.65 -6.62
C VAL A 135 -12.34 -12.34 -5.31
N THR A 136 -12.42 -11.57 -4.24
CA THR A 136 -13.01 -12.00 -2.97
C THR A 136 -14.12 -11.04 -2.60
N VAL A 137 -15.30 -11.59 -2.28
CA VAL A 137 -16.49 -10.82 -1.93
C VAL A 137 -16.79 -11.00 -0.44
N THR A 138 -16.69 -9.92 0.32
CA THR A 138 -17.12 -9.89 1.71
C THR A 138 -18.49 -9.24 1.81
N GLN A 139 -19.50 -10.00 2.24
CA GLN A 139 -20.85 -9.49 2.39
C GLN A 139 -21.30 -9.49 3.85
N LYS A 140 -22.23 -8.62 4.18
CA LYS A 140 -22.93 -8.59 5.45
C LYS A 140 -24.43 -8.53 5.21
N ASN A 141 -25.12 -9.63 5.46
CA ASN A 141 -26.53 -9.81 5.13
C ASN A 141 -26.79 -9.65 3.62
N ASP A 142 -27.80 -8.89 3.23
CA ASP A 142 -28.13 -8.60 1.83
C ASP A 142 -27.37 -7.41 1.25
N ILE A 143 -26.38 -6.91 1.96
CA ILE A 143 -25.55 -5.76 1.58
C ILE A 143 -24.14 -6.23 1.30
N LEU A 144 -23.60 -5.84 0.14
CA LEU A 144 -22.17 -5.96 -0.17
C LEU A 144 -21.39 -4.99 0.72
N ARG A 145 -20.28 -5.46 1.27
CA ARG A 145 -19.42 -4.65 2.12
C ARG A 145 -18.12 -4.30 1.41
N GLU A 146 -17.48 -5.29 0.84
CA GLU A 146 -16.16 -5.14 0.25
C GLU A 146 -15.98 -6.12 -0.91
N ILE A 147 -15.37 -5.66 -1.98
CA ILE A 147 -14.88 -6.50 -3.07
C ILE A 147 -13.38 -6.23 -3.19
N THR A 148 -12.58 -7.28 -3.08
CA THR A 148 -11.13 -7.21 -3.24
C THR A 148 -10.70 -7.99 -4.47
N VAL A 149 -9.92 -7.35 -5.35
CA VAL A 149 -9.27 -7.98 -6.49
C VAL A 149 -7.79 -8.15 -6.18
N ARG A 150 -7.34 -9.40 -6.06
CA ARG A 150 -5.95 -9.75 -5.77
C ARG A 150 -5.23 -10.05 -7.07
N ASN A 151 -4.31 -9.19 -7.44
CA ASN A 151 -3.47 -9.37 -8.62
C ASN A 151 -2.43 -10.46 -8.35
N GLY A 152 -2.16 -11.31 -9.35
CA GLY A 152 -1.18 -12.38 -9.24
C GLY A 152 -1.21 -13.29 -10.46
N THR A 153 -0.49 -14.40 -10.40
CA THR A 153 -0.56 -15.47 -11.38
C THR A 153 -1.39 -16.61 -10.79
N PHE A 154 -2.43 -17.00 -11.50
CA PHE A 154 -3.28 -18.11 -11.11
C PHE A 154 -2.71 -19.42 -11.69
N HIS A 155 -2.55 -20.42 -10.83
CA HIS A 155 -2.13 -21.75 -11.20
C HIS A 155 -3.18 -22.76 -10.71
N GLU A 156 -3.77 -23.49 -11.62
CA GLU A 156 -4.61 -24.64 -11.27
C GLU A 156 -3.72 -25.85 -10.98
N CYS A 157 -4.02 -26.56 -9.91
CA CYS A 157 -3.35 -27.79 -9.51
C CYS A 157 -4.34 -28.95 -9.53
N ASP A 158 -3.91 -30.12 -9.95
CA ASP A 158 -4.71 -31.33 -9.85
C ASP A 158 -4.77 -31.83 -8.39
N ASP A 159 -5.85 -32.48 -8.01
CA ASP A 159 -6.08 -33.00 -6.64
C ASP A 159 -4.99 -33.97 -6.14
N GLU A 160 -4.18 -34.53 -7.05
CA GLU A 160 -3.07 -35.43 -6.73
C GLU A 160 -1.76 -34.71 -6.44
N GLU A 161 -1.66 -33.41 -6.72
CA GLU A 161 -0.46 -32.63 -6.37
C GLU A 161 -0.36 -32.43 -4.87
N ILE A 162 0.79 -32.82 -4.31
CA ILE A 162 1.03 -32.66 -2.88
C ILE A 162 1.22 -31.19 -2.58
N LEU A 163 0.19 -30.59 -2.01
CA LEU A 163 0.31 -29.26 -1.41
C LEU A 163 1.30 -29.34 -0.25
N ASN A 164 2.30 -28.50 -0.28
CA ASN A 164 3.28 -28.41 0.77
C ASN A 164 3.07 -27.11 1.59
N ARG A 165 3.86 -26.91 2.63
CA ARG A 165 3.76 -25.73 3.51
C ARG A 165 3.87 -24.38 2.77
N PHE A 166 4.40 -24.36 1.54
CA PHE A 166 4.55 -23.15 0.74
C PHE A 166 3.29 -22.78 -0.01
N THR A 167 2.33 -23.69 -0.12
CA THR A 167 1.04 -23.44 -0.80
C THR A 167 -0.06 -22.98 0.16
N GLU A 168 0.24 -22.85 1.44
CA GLU A 168 -0.71 -22.27 2.41
C GLU A 168 -0.86 -20.77 2.21
N GLU A 169 -2.10 -20.29 2.25
CA GLU A 169 -2.40 -18.85 2.13
C GLU A 169 -1.64 -18.04 3.18
N GLY A 170 -1.02 -16.96 2.72
CA GLY A 170 -0.28 -16.04 3.58
C GLY A 170 1.20 -16.36 3.74
N ASN A 171 1.69 -17.47 3.18
CA ASN A 171 3.11 -17.80 3.22
C ASN A 171 3.96 -16.95 2.27
N LEU A 172 5.19 -16.70 2.67
CA LEU A 172 6.23 -16.14 1.82
C LEU A 172 7.15 -17.26 1.36
N VAL A 173 7.39 -17.30 0.06
CA VAL A 173 8.27 -18.27 -0.59
C VAL A 173 9.51 -17.55 -1.10
N ASN A 174 10.70 -18.01 -0.69
CA ASN A 174 11.95 -17.41 -1.11
C ASN A 174 12.40 -17.92 -2.49
N PRO A 175 13.27 -17.17 -3.19
CA PRO A 175 13.84 -17.62 -4.44
C PRO A 175 14.51 -18.99 -4.31
N GLY A 176 14.23 -19.90 -5.25
CA GLY A 176 14.75 -21.26 -5.25
C GLY A 176 13.97 -22.28 -4.41
N GLU A 177 12.98 -21.85 -3.63
CA GLU A 177 12.06 -22.78 -2.96
C GLU A 177 11.03 -23.29 -3.95
N LYS A 178 10.80 -24.60 -3.97
CA LYS A 178 9.87 -25.23 -4.87
C LYS A 178 8.45 -25.17 -4.31
N ILE A 179 7.55 -24.58 -5.06
CA ILE A 179 6.12 -24.50 -4.71
C ILE A 179 5.38 -25.67 -5.36
N LEU A 180 5.43 -25.73 -6.68
CA LEU A 180 4.82 -26.72 -7.55
C LEU A 180 5.79 -27.10 -8.65
N ASP A 181 5.58 -28.26 -9.27
CA ASP A 181 6.37 -28.67 -10.42
C ASP A 181 6.13 -27.72 -11.61
N GLY A 182 7.23 -27.28 -12.23
CA GLY A 182 7.18 -26.35 -13.37
C GLY A 182 7.12 -24.87 -13.04
N ILE A 183 7.01 -24.47 -11.77
CA ILE A 183 7.10 -23.07 -11.35
C ILE A 183 8.53 -22.74 -10.95
N ASP A 184 9.20 -21.95 -11.79
CA ASP A 184 10.56 -21.45 -11.51
C ASP A 184 10.47 -20.15 -10.69
N ASN A 185 10.76 -20.28 -9.41
CA ASN A 185 10.66 -19.19 -8.45
C ASN A 185 11.97 -18.38 -8.40
N LYS A 186 12.00 -17.22 -9.07
CA LYS A 186 13.15 -16.31 -9.11
C LYS A 186 13.09 -15.17 -8.11
N GLU A 187 11.91 -14.88 -7.62
CA GLU A 187 11.63 -13.75 -6.72
C GLU A 187 10.94 -14.24 -5.45
N ILE A 188 10.80 -13.37 -4.46
CA ILE A 188 9.99 -13.67 -3.29
C ILE A 188 8.52 -13.62 -3.70
N LEU A 189 7.80 -14.72 -3.46
CA LEU A 189 6.38 -14.84 -3.74
C LEU A 189 5.55 -14.84 -2.46
N PHE A 190 4.34 -14.36 -2.57
CA PHE A 190 3.29 -14.46 -1.55
C PHE A 190 2.18 -15.35 -2.08
N VAL A 191 1.80 -16.35 -1.28
CA VAL A 191 0.75 -17.34 -1.60
C VAL A 191 -0.59 -16.94 -0.99
#